data_1d89b017b862ca64c8c0cdec0a258344
#
_entry.id   1d89b017b862ca64c8c0cdec0a258344
#
_cell.length_a   1.000
_cell.length_b   1.000
_cell.length_c   1.000
_cell.angle_alpha   90.00
_cell.angle_beta   90.00
_cell.angle_gamma   90.00
#
_symmetry.space_group_name_H-M   'P 1'
#
loop_
_entity.id
_entity.type
_entity.pdbx_description
1 polymer ?
#
loop_
_entity_poly.entity_id
_entity_poly.type
_entity_poly.pdbx_seq_one_letter_code
_entity_poly.pdbx_strand_id
1 'polypeptide(L)'
;MPSMISAPQPLAVEAGARMLAGGGNAFDAAITCVAVQWLIDPHSCGAGGYMVMTSYSAETGEPNPVIDAPAVAGSGVSEEMWQDIVIRANPEGWGYFLKGKVNEDGYQSICVPGIGRGLGLVHQRWASRGWDELLAPAIRLAEEGWMVGALQAARWKEPPSFYEGSSGRQKLDVTPS
;
A
#
# COMPACT_ATOMS: atom_id res chain seq x y z
N MET A 1 -10.50 16.36 22.87
CA MET A 1 -9.05 16.64 22.75
C MET A 1 -8.74 16.93 21.29
N PRO A 2 -7.74 17.77 20.99
CA PRO A 2 -7.32 17.95 19.62
C PRO A 2 -6.78 16.63 19.05
N SER A 3 -7.20 16.28 17.85
CA SER A 3 -6.73 15.08 17.13
C SER A 3 -5.75 15.49 16.05
N MET A 4 -4.82 14.60 15.70
CA MET A 4 -3.81 14.84 14.68
C MET A 4 -3.66 13.61 13.79
N ILE A 5 -3.42 13.83 12.50
CA ILE A 5 -3.07 12.79 11.54
C ILE A 5 -1.94 13.31 10.63
N SER A 6 -1.05 12.42 10.22
CA SER A 6 0.04 12.72 9.29
C SER A 6 0.21 11.56 8.31
N ALA A 7 0.39 11.87 7.04
CA ALA A 7 0.68 10.92 5.98
C ALA A 7 1.41 11.63 4.83
N PRO A 8 2.04 10.89 3.90
CA PRO A 8 2.80 11.50 2.79
C PRO A 8 1.98 12.37 1.86
N GLN A 9 0.69 12.08 1.67
CA GLN A 9 -0.14 12.77 0.68
C GLN A 9 -1.23 13.63 1.35
N PRO A 10 -1.36 14.92 0.96
CA PRO A 10 -2.31 15.85 1.59
C PRO A 10 -3.77 15.39 1.55
N LEU A 11 -4.24 14.83 0.42
CA LEU A 11 -5.61 14.34 0.29
C LEU A 11 -5.91 13.17 1.24
N ALA A 12 -4.92 12.30 1.49
CA ALA A 12 -5.07 11.22 2.45
C ALA A 12 -5.17 11.75 3.89
N VAL A 13 -4.36 12.75 4.23
CA VAL A 13 -4.43 13.47 5.52
C VAL A 13 -5.78 14.13 5.70
N GLU A 14 -6.27 14.82 4.67
CA GLU A 14 -7.57 15.51 4.71
C GLU A 14 -8.72 14.51 4.93
N ALA A 15 -8.70 13.37 4.23
CA ALA A 15 -9.71 12.33 4.41
C ALA A 15 -9.72 11.77 5.85
N GLY A 16 -8.55 11.45 6.38
CA GLY A 16 -8.42 10.98 7.77
C GLY A 16 -8.81 12.05 8.80
N ALA A 17 -8.46 13.32 8.56
CA ALA A 17 -8.86 14.43 9.44
C ALA A 17 -10.37 14.65 9.44
N ARG A 18 -11.03 14.54 8.27
CA ARG A 18 -12.50 14.59 8.18
C ARG A 18 -13.17 13.43 8.91
N MET A 19 -12.58 12.22 8.84
CA MET A 19 -13.06 11.06 9.59
C MET A 19 -13.01 11.32 11.11
N LEU A 20 -11.90 11.87 11.63
CA LEU A 20 -11.78 12.27 13.04
C LEU A 20 -12.80 13.35 13.41
N ALA A 21 -12.95 14.39 12.58
CA ALA A 21 -13.93 15.47 12.80
C ALA A 21 -15.38 14.97 12.79
N GLY A 22 -15.67 13.93 12.01
CA GLY A 22 -16.97 13.24 11.97
C GLY A 22 -17.23 12.28 13.14
N GLY A 23 -16.33 12.22 14.13
CA GLY A 23 -16.45 11.38 15.31
C GLY A 23 -15.94 9.96 15.15
N GLY A 24 -15.25 9.65 14.06
CA GLY A 24 -14.48 8.41 13.92
C GLY A 24 -13.28 8.41 14.86
N ASN A 25 -12.81 7.22 15.23
CA ASN A 25 -11.64 7.07 16.08
C ASN A 25 -10.33 7.06 15.27
N ALA A 26 -9.19 6.89 15.92
CA ALA A 26 -7.88 6.88 15.28
C ALA A 26 -7.72 5.73 14.25
N PHE A 27 -8.35 4.59 14.49
CA PHE A 27 -8.30 3.45 13.58
C PHE A 27 -9.15 3.70 12.33
N ASP A 28 -10.32 4.31 12.49
CA ASP A 28 -11.17 4.74 11.38
C ASP A 28 -10.42 5.73 10.47
N ALA A 29 -9.79 6.73 11.08
CA ALA A 29 -9.00 7.73 10.37
C ALA A 29 -7.81 7.11 9.64
N ALA A 30 -7.11 6.16 10.27
CA ALA A 30 -5.97 5.46 9.68
C ALA A 30 -6.40 4.62 8.48
N ILE A 31 -7.48 3.84 8.57
CA ILE A 31 -8.01 3.02 7.47
C ILE A 31 -8.43 3.92 6.31
N THR A 32 -9.18 5.00 6.58
CA THR A 32 -9.62 5.96 5.55
C THR A 32 -8.42 6.63 4.87
N CYS A 33 -7.42 7.06 5.64
CA CYS A 33 -6.20 7.65 5.13
C CYS A 33 -5.44 6.67 4.22
N VAL A 34 -5.28 5.42 4.64
CA VAL A 34 -4.62 4.36 3.87
C VAL A 34 -5.35 4.08 2.56
N ALA A 35 -6.68 4.00 2.57
CA ALA A 35 -7.48 3.76 1.37
C ALA A 35 -7.28 4.87 0.32
N VAL A 36 -7.29 6.14 0.74
CA VAL A 36 -7.00 7.28 -0.14
C VAL A 36 -5.55 7.25 -0.62
N GLN A 37 -4.60 6.94 0.28
CA GLN A 37 -3.18 6.85 -0.07
C GLN A 37 -2.92 5.81 -1.17
N TRP A 38 -3.56 4.64 -1.14
CA TRP A 38 -3.44 3.61 -2.18
C TRP A 38 -3.86 4.10 -3.55
N LEU A 39 -4.88 4.95 -3.59
CA LEU A 39 -5.36 5.51 -4.85
C LEU A 39 -4.42 6.56 -5.43
N ILE A 40 -3.97 7.50 -4.59
CA ILE A 40 -3.24 8.69 -5.05
C ILE A 40 -1.73 8.51 -5.13
N ASP A 41 -1.18 7.47 -4.48
CA ASP A 41 0.25 7.14 -4.52
C ASP A 41 0.50 5.63 -4.75
N PRO A 42 0.01 5.07 -5.87
CA PRO A 42 0.07 3.63 -6.13
C PRO A 42 1.50 3.09 -6.33
N HIS A 43 2.51 3.97 -6.51
CA HIS A 43 3.91 3.59 -6.60
C HIS A 43 4.53 3.23 -5.25
N SER A 44 4.07 3.89 -4.19
CA SER A 44 4.66 3.77 -2.86
C SER A 44 3.88 2.82 -1.96
N CYS A 45 2.60 2.59 -2.27
CA CYS A 45 1.73 1.76 -1.46
C CYS A 45 0.55 1.21 -2.27
N GLY A 46 -0.14 0.21 -1.73
CA GLY A 46 -1.29 -0.38 -2.39
C GLY A 46 -1.88 -1.55 -1.62
N ALA A 47 -3.04 -2.02 -2.08
CA ALA A 47 -3.74 -3.17 -1.50
C ALA A 47 -2.94 -4.49 -1.62
N GLY A 48 -1.95 -4.54 -2.51
CA GLY A 48 -1.04 -5.67 -2.69
C GLY A 48 0.19 -5.66 -1.77
N GLY A 49 0.26 -4.75 -0.81
CA GLY A 49 1.40 -4.56 0.08
C GLY A 49 1.34 -5.35 1.38
N TYR A 50 2.11 -4.87 2.32
CA TYR A 50 2.19 -5.36 3.70
C TYR A 50 2.06 -4.20 4.68
N MET A 51 1.84 -4.50 5.96
CA MET A 51 1.80 -3.50 7.01
C MET A 51 2.28 -4.04 8.35
N VAL A 52 2.80 -3.14 9.16
CA VAL A 52 2.94 -3.31 10.60
C VAL A 52 2.25 -2.13 11.26
N MET A 53 1.42 -2.39 12.28
CA MET A 53 0.76 -1.37 13.04
C MET A 53 1.03 -1.55 14.53
N THR A 54 1.48 -0.48 15.14
CA THR A 54 1.56 -0.32 16.60
C THR A 54 0.53 0.72 17.03
N SER A 55 -0.12 0.50 18.14
CA SER A 55 -1.08 1.46 18.69
C SER A 55 -1.10 1.41 20.22
N TYR A 56 -1.57 2.49 20.79
CA TYR A 56 -1.71 2.65 22.23
C TYR A 56 -3.15 3.05 22.56
N SER A 57 -3.71 2.44 23.59
CA SER A 57 -5.04 2.78 24.10
C SER A 57 -4.91 3.71 25.32
N ALA A 58 -5.39 4.94 25.16
CA ALA A 58 -5.48 5.86 26.30
C ALA A 58 -6.53 5.42 27.35
N GLU A 59 -7.49 4.59 26.95
CA GLU A 59 -8.53 4.06 27.83
C GLU A 59 -7.98 3.01 28.80
N THR A 60 -7.14 2.10 28.30
CA THR A 60 -6.53 1.05 29.12
C THR A 60 -5.19 1.47 29.72
N GLY A 61 -4.55 2.51 29.17
CA GLY A 61 -3.20 2.93 29.53
C GLY A 61 -2.10 1.98 29.05
N GLU A 62 -2.40 1.10 28.08
CA GLU A 62 -1.51 0.04 27.61
C GLU A 62 -1.38 0.04 26.08
N PRO A 63 -0.25 -0.46 25.53
CA PRO A 63 -0.14 -0.70 24.10
C PRO A 63 -1.08 -1.83 23.68
N ASN A 64 -1.73 -1.65 22.54
CA ASN A 64 -2.48 -2.74 21.90
C ASN A 64 -1.53 -3.78 21.31
N PRO A 65 -1.99 -5.02 21.10
CA PRO A 65 -1.23 -6.01 20.35
C PRO A 65 -0.81 -5.48 18.99
N VAL A 66 0.45 -5.71 18.61
CA VAL A 66 0.98 -5.35 17.31
C VAL A 66 0.24 -6.16 16.23
N ILE A 67 -0.17 -5.49 15.16
CA ILE A 67 -0.64 -6.15 13.94
C ILE A 67 0.55 -6.23 12.99
N ASP A 68 1.10 -7.42 12.83
CA ASP A 68 2.11 -7.74 11.84
C ASP A 68 1.44 -8.52 10.70
N ALA A 69 1.37 -7.88 9.55
CA ALA A 69 0.73 -8.42 8.35
C ALA A 69 1.72 -8.36 7.18
N PRO A 70 2.75 -9.24 7.20
CA PRO A 70 3.81 -9.23 6.20
C PRO A 70 3.29 -9.72 4.84
N ALA A 71 4.02 -9.39 3.79
CA ALA A 71 3.96 -10.14 2.55
C ALA A 71 4.72 -11.46 2.74
N VAL A 72 4.16 -12.55 2.30
CA VAL A 72 4.76 -13.88 2.44
C VAL A 72 5.00 -14.52 1.07
N ALA A 73 5.98 -15.41 0.99
CA ALA A 73 6.23 -16.18 -0.21
C ALA A 73 5.02 -17.08 -0.55
N GLY A 74 4.77 -17.27 -1.84
CA GLY A 74 3.76 -18.21 -2.30
C GLY A 74 4.11 -19.65 -1.95
N SER A 75 3.11 -20.53 -1.88
CA SER A 75 3.29 -21.94 -1.49
C SER A 75 4.14 -22.76 -2.47
N GLY A 76 4.37 -22.29 -3.68
CA GLY A 76 5.24 -22.93 -4.68
C GLY A 76 6.71 -22.48 -4.62
N VAL A 77 7.08 -21.61 -3.68
CA VAL A 77 8.47 -21.15 -3.52
C VAL A 77 9.30 -22.23 -2.82
N SER A 78 10.48 -22.55 -3.39
CA SER A 78 11.48 -23.40 -2.76
C SER A 78 12.84 -22.71 -2.73
N GLU A 79 13.77 -23.22 -1.92
CA GLU A 79 15.12 -22.68 -1.80
C GLU A 79 15.91 -22.76 -3.12
N GLU A 80 15.60 -23.77 -3.95
CA GLU A 80 16.33 -24.02 -5.19
C GLU A 80 15.64 -23.45 -6.44
N MET A 81 14.45 -22.86 -6.33
CA MET A 81 13.60 -22.49 -7.48
C MET A 81 14.32 -21.62 -8.54
N TRP A 82 15.38 -20.90 -8.17
CA TRP A 82 16.13 -20.02 -9.06
C TRP A 82 17.63 -20.35 -9.14
N GLN A 83 18.07 -21.46 -8.56
CA GLN A 83 19.48 -21.80 -8.41
C GLN A 83 20.23 -21.80 -9.75
N ASP A 84 19.62 -22.35 -10.81
CA ASP A 84 20.22 -22.48 -12.13
C ASP A 84 20.27 -21.19 -12.95
N ILE A 85 19.61 -20.13 -12.48
CA ILE A 85 19.51 -18.85 -13.20
C ILE A 85 20.15 -17.68 -12.45
N VAL A 86 20.89 -17.95 -11.37
CA VAL A 86 21.66 -16.95 -10.65
C VAL A 86 22.81 -16.46 -11.52
N ILE A 87 22.90 -15.12 -11.70
CA ILE A 87 24.04 -14.48 -12.41
C ILE A 87 25.14 -14.12 -11.43
N ARG A 88 24.79 -13.43 -10.34
CA ARG A 88 25.71 -12.99 -9.29
C ARG A 88 24.95 -12.47 -8.08
N ALA A 89 25.63 -12.41 -6.93
CA ALA A 89 25.11 -11.69 -5.77
C ALA A 89 24.99 -10.19 -6.05
N ASN A 90 24.02 -9.54 -5.41
CA ASN A 90 23.89 -8.08 -5.48
C ASN A 90 24.97 -7.44 -4.57
N PRO A 91 25.93 -6.67 -5.13
CA PRO A 91 27.02 -6.07 -4.33
C PRO A 91 26.56 -4.90 -3.46
N GLU A 92 25.40 -4.32 -3.76
CA GLU A 92 24.88 -3.12 -3.09
C GLU A 92 23.75 -3.43 -2.07
N GLY A 93 23.38 -4.69 -1.94
CA GLY A 93 22.24 -5.06 -1.08
C GLY A 93 22.05 -6.55 -0.92
N TRP A 94 20.84 -6.92 -0.56
CA TRP A 94 20.42 -8.30 -0.36
C TRP A 94 20.00 -8.94 -1.68
N GLY A 95 20.24 -10.24 -1.81
CA GLY A 95 19.74 -11.06 -2.90
C GLY A 95 20.69 -11.21 -4.06
N TYR A 96 20.15 -11.61 -5.21
CA TYR A 96 20.90 -12.02 -6.40
C TYR A 96 20.29 -11.38 -7.66
N PHE A 97 21.16 -11.07 -8.63
CA PHE A 97 20.73 -10.80 -10.00
C PHE A 97 20.45 -12.13 -10.70
N LEU A 98 19.23 -12.28 -11.20
CA LEU A 98 18.78 -13.48 -11.89
C LEU A 98 18.60 -13.25 -13.39
N LYS A 99 18.82 -14.31 -14.18
CA LYS A 99 18.52 -14.28 -15.61
C LYS A 99 17.03 -13.99 -15.83
N GLY A 100 16.73 -13.00 -16.67
CA GLY A 100 15.36 -12.57 -16.96
C GLY A 100 14.71 -11.76 -15.86
N LYS A 101 15.44 -11.39 -14.79
CA LYS A 101 14.93 -10.61 -13.65
C LYS A 101 13.65 -11.18 -13.01
N VAL A 102 13.49 -12.48 -13.02
CA VAL A 102 12.27 -13.16 -12.55
C VAL A 102 11.94 -12.92 -11.07
N ASN A 103 12.92 -12.49 -10.29
CA ASN A 103 12.76 -12.06 -8.89
C ASN A 103 12.34 -10.59 -8.72
N GLU A 104 12.36 -9.83 -9.80
CA GLU A 104 12.00 -8.40 -9.82
C GLU A 104 10.71 -8.18 -10.62
N ASP A 105 10.58 -8.87 -11.75
CA ASP A 105 9.52 -8.65 -12.73
C ASP A 105 8.67 -9.91 -12.95
N GLY A 106 7.35 -9.71 -13.05
CA GLY A 106 6.38 -10.75 -13.43
C GLY A 106 5.86 -11.57 -12.25
N TYR A 107 5.20 -12.67 -12.58
CA TYR A 107 4.41 -13.43 -11.60
C TYR A 107 5.25 -14.11 -10.50
N GLN A 108 6.50 -14.43 -10.78
CA GLN A 108 7.38 -15.10 -9.81
C GLN A 108 7.93 -14.15 -8.74
N SER A 109 7.86 -12.83 -8.97
CA SER A 109 8.29 -11.81 -8.00
C SER A 109 7.17 -11.40 -7.02
N ILE A 110 5.94 -11.86 -7.25
CA ILE A 110 4.78 -11.45 -6.46
C ILE A 110 4.70 -12.26 -5.17
N CYS A 111 4.70 -11.57 -4.04
CA CYS A 111 4.40 -12.15 -2.74
C CYS A 111 2.88 -12.15 -2.46
N VAL A 112 2.42 -13.01 -1.58
CA VAL A 112 1.03 -12.98 -1.09
C VAL A 112 0.88 -11.79 -0.15
N PRO A 113 0.00 -10.80 -0.45
CA PRO A 113 -0.09 -9.58 0.32
C PRO A 113 -0.79 -9.79 1.66
N GLY A 114 -0.23 -9.19 2.73
CA GLY A 114 -0.80 -9.26 4.07
C GLY A 114 -1.70 -8.09 4.46
N ILE A 115 -1.53 -6.92 3.81
CA ILE A 115 -2.14 -5.66 4.26
C ILE A 115 -3.67 -5.72 4.37
N GLY A 116 -4.36 -6.37 3.41
CA GLY A 116 -5.82 -6.49 3.44
C GLY A 116 -6.31 -7.25 4.68
N ARG A 117 -5.62 -8.36 5.03
CA ARG A 117 -5.91 -9.12 6.25
C ARG A 117 -5.57 -8.32 7.51
N GLY A 118 -4.46 -7.58 7.49
CA GLY A 118 -4.06 -6.70 8.59
C GLY A 118 -5.11 -5.63 8.87
N LEU A 119 -5.56 -4.89 7.84
CA LEU A 119 -6.62 -3.89 7.98
C LEU A 119 -7.95 -4.52 8.40
N GLY A 120 -8.27 -5.72 7.92
CA GLY A 120 -9.44 -6.48 8.37
C GLY A 120 -9.42 -6.76 9.88
N LEU A 121 -8.26 -7.13 10.42
CA LEU A 121 -8.09 -7.32 11.87
C LEU A 121 -8.19 -6.00 12.65
N VAL A 122 -7.59 -4.92 12.14
CA VAL A 122 -7.70 -3.59 12.73
C VAL A 122 -9.15 -3.15 12.80
N HIS A 123 -9.85 -3.26 11.68
CA HIS A 123 -11.28 -2.93 11.60
C HIS A 123 -12.11 -3.73 12.60
N GLN A 124 -11.96 -5.04 12.59
CA GLN A 124 -12.73 -5.94 13.46
C GLN A 124 -12.53 -5.64 14.95
N ARG A 125 -11.30 -5.24 15.34
CA ARG A 125 -10.94 -5.07 16.75
C ARG A 125 -11.23 -3.69 17.29
N TRP A 126 -11.05 -2.66 16.48
CA TRP A 126 -10.97 -1.28 17.01
C TRP A 126 -11.69 -0.23 16.19
N ALA A 127 -12.09 -0.51 14.93
CA ALA A 127 -12.83 0.47 14.16
C ALA A 127 -14.24 0.66 14.71
N SER A 128 -14.76 1.89 14.62
CA SER A 128 -16.11 2.25 15.03
C SER A 128 -17.05 2.49 13.85
N ARG A 129 -16.52 2.53 12.62
CA ARG A 129 -17.25 2.79 11.37
C ARG A 129 -17.26 1.59 10.44
N GLY A 130 -18.27 1.45 9.59
CA GLY A 130 -18.37 0.42 8.58
C GLY A 130 -17.39 0.65 7.41
N TRP A 131 -17.08 -0.42 6.68
CA TRP A 131 -16.20 -0.36 5.51
C TRP A 131 -16.71 0.59 4.43
N ASP A 132 -18.00 0.67 4.23
CA ASP A 132 -18.66 1.59 3.30
C ASP A 132 -18.35 3.06 3.62
N GLU A 133 -18.38 3.44 4.88
CA GLU A 133 -18.05 4.79 5.34
C GLU A 133 -16.52 5.05 5.25
N LEU A 134 -15.72 4.09 5.67
CA LEU A 134 -14.25 4.21 5.68
C LEU A 134 -13.65 4.31 4.27
N LEU A 135 -14.21 3.61 3.30
CA LEU A 135 -13.72 3.59 1.92
C LEU A 135 -14.35 4.68 1.04
N ALA A 136 -15.49 5.26 1.44
CA ALA A 136 -16.20 6.26 0.65
C ALA A 136 -15.35 7.44 0.15
N PRO A 137 -14.40 8.00 0.92
CA PRO A 137 -13.54 9.07 0.41
C PRO A 137 -12.64 8.63 -0.75
N ALA A 138 -12.09 7.43 -0.69
CA ALA A 138 -11.27 6.88 -1.77
C ALA A 138 -12.10 6.57 -3.01
N ILE A 139 -13.30 5.99 -2.82
CA ILE A 139 -14.24 5.69 -3.92
C ILE A 139 -14.62 6.98 -4.65
N ARG A 140 -15.02 8.04 -3.92
CA ARG A 140 -15.35 9.33 -4.54
C ARG A 140 -14.20 9.91 -5.33
N LEU A 141 -12.98 9.90 -4.78
CA LEU A 141 -11.81 10.36 -5.51
C LEU A 141 -11.53 9.54 -6.77
N ALA A 142 -11.78 8.22 -6.74
CA ALA A 142 -11.63 7.36 -7.92
C ALA A 142 -12.66 7.69 -9.02
N GLU A 143 -13.88 8.06 -8.64
CA GLU A 143 -14.98 8.41 -9.55
C GLU A 143 -14.84 9.84 -10.11
N GLU A 144 -14.50 10.80 -9.25
CA GLU A 144 -14.44 12.22 -9.58
C GLU A 144 -13.07 12.65 -10.14
N GLY A 145 -12.02 11.87 -9.87
CA GLY A 145 -10.63 12.23 -10.16
C GLY A 145 -10.06 13.20 -9.12
N TRP A 146 -8.77 13.46 -9.24
CA TRP A 146 -8.06 14.42 -8.38
C TRP A 146 -6.94 15.12 -9.14
N MET A 147 -6.50 16.26 -8.63
CA MET A 147 -5.35 16.97 -9.18
C MET A 147 -4.06 16.25 -8.79
N VAL A 148 -3.36 15.71 -9.78
CA VAL A 148 -2.09 15.01 -9.58
C VAL A 148 -0.98 16.02 -9.33
N GLY A 149 -0.28 15.88 -8.19
CA GLY A 149 0.84 16.74 -7.85
C GLY A 149 2.04 16.56 -8.79
N ALA A 150 2.88 17.60 -8.94
CA ALA A 150 4.01 17.63 -9.87
C ALA A 150 4.98 16.44 -9.66
N LEU A 151 5.29 16.08 -8.42
CA LEU A 151 6.16 14.95 -8.10
C LEU A 151 5.58 13.62 -8.57
N GLN A 152 4.30 13.40 -8.34
CA GLN A 152 3.60 12.20 -8.76
C GLN A 152 3.50 12.12 -10.29
N ALA A 153 3.17 13.25 -10.92
CA ALA A 153 3.14 13.35 -12.38
C ALA A 153 4.50 13.07 -13.02
N ALA A 154 5.60 13.51 -12.38
CA ALA A 154 6.95 13.21 -12.83
C ALA A 154 7.25 11.71 -12.75
N ARG A 155 6.93 11.06 -11.61
CA ARG A 155 7.10 9.62 -11.43
C ARG A 155 6.29 8.78 -12.44
N TRP A 156 5.11 9.22 -12.81
CA TRP A 156 4.27 8.53 -13.80
C TRP A 156 4.76 8.70 -15.24
N LYS A 157 5.55 9.76 -15.50
CA LYS A 157 6.16 10.01 -16.82
C LYS A 157 7.48 9.26 -17.01
N GLU A 158 8.16 8.85 -15.95
CA GLU A 158 9.33 8.01 -16.08
C GLU A 158 8.87 6.68 -16.70
N PRO A 159 9.44 6.29 -17.89
CA PRO A 159 9.10 5.00 -18.44
C PRO A 159 9.54 3.98 -17.40
N PRO A 160 8.66 3.17 -16.87
CA PRO A 160 9.08 2.14 -15.97
C PRO A 160 9.93 1.17 -16.78
N SER A 161 11.22 1.12 -16.53
CA SER A 161 12.06 -0.03 -16.89
C SER A 161 11.44 -1.36 -16.44
N PHE A 162 10.50 -1.26 -15.56
CA PHE A 162 9.62 -2.25 -14.99
C PHE A 162 8.61 -2.86 -15.99
N TYR A 163 8.17 -2.13 -17.02
CA TYR A 163 7.11 -2.60 -17.93
C TYR A 163 7.62 -3.04 -19.31
N GLU A 164 8.91 -2.93 -19.58
CA GLU A 164 9.45 -3.26 -20.90
C GLU A 164 9.50 -4.77 -21.22
N GLY A 165 9.11 -5.64 -20.34
CA GLY A 165 9.15 -7.10 -20.51
C GLY A 165 7.84 -7.85 -20.30
N SER A 166 6.79 -7.24 -19.77
CA SER A 166 5.56 -7.97 -19.46
C SER A 166 4.55 -7.93 -20.61
N SER A 167 4.15 -9.09 -21.07
CA SER A 167 3.12 -9.32 -22.11
C SER A 167 1.68 -8.92 -21.70
N GLY A 168 1.55 -8.07 -20.69
CA GLY A 168 0.27 -7.62 -20.14
C GLY A 168 0.09 -6.11 -20.08
N ARG A 169 0.68 -5.36 -20.98
CA ARG A 169 0.53 -3.90 -21.04
C ARG A 169 -0.90 -3.47 -21.38
N GLN A 170 -1.67 -3.08 -20.40
CA GLN A 170 -2.64 -2.03 -20.61
C GLN A 170 -1.90 -0.69 -20.50
N LYS A 171 -1.76 0.02 -21.61
CA LYS A 171 -1.36 1.43 -21.60
C LYS A 171 -2.39 2.18 -20.76
N LEU A 172 -1.98 2.67 -19.61
CA LEU A 172 -2.68 3.79 -18.98
C LEU A 172 -2.43 5.00 -19.88
N ASP A 173 -3.41 5.33 -20.72
CA ASP A 173 -3.43 6.58 -21.47
C ASP A 173 -3.71 7.70 -20.48
N VAL A 174 -2.65 8.27 -19.94
CA VAL A 174 -2.73 9.50 -19.17
C VAL A 174 -2.68 10.64 -20.16
N THR A 175 -3.83 11.04 -20.68
CA THR A 175 -3.95 12.26 -21.48
C THR A 175 -3.77 13.46 -20.54
N PRO A 176 -2.78 14.35 -20.79
CA PRO A 176 -2.71 15.62 -20.07
C PRO A 176 -3.86 16.51 -20.54
N SER A 177 -4.70 16.94 -19.61
CA SER A 177 -5.64 18.04 -19.83
C SER A 177 -4.92 19.39 -19.84
#